data_610db02de800fbbd4dc7c52353e3b1d5
#
_entry.id   610db02de800fbbd4dc7c52353e3b1d5
#
_cell.length_a   1.000
_cell.length_b   1.000
_cell.length_c   1.000
_cell.angle_alpha   90.00
_cell.angle_beta   90.00
_cell.angle_gamma   90.00
#
_symmetry.space_group_name_H-M   'P 1'
#
loop_
_entity.id
_entity.type
_entity.pdbx_description
1 polymer ?
#
loop_
_entity_poly.entity_id
_entity_poly.type
_entity_poly.pdbx_seq_one_letter_code
_entity_poly.pdbx_strand_id
1 'polypeptide(L)'
;VQQANDDGSICGFPNSKKFAEEIRKGNVGIVWNYWVAWYNMHKTYAGLRDAWLYGKNEKAKKIFLKFCDWGVDVISNLDDRQMERMLDNEFGGMNEVYADAWQMTGNPKYLDTAKRFSHKQIFDSMTRRIDNLDNKHANTQGPKAVGYQRMAELNSKTAPDYSDFMIAAEFFWETVVFHRSLSLGGNSRGEHFPEAGKCSDYMHERQGPESCNTNNMLKLTEGLFRIHPKVEYADFYERALYNHILSTQHPEH
;
A
#
# COMPACT_ATOMS: atom_id res chain seq x y z
N VAL A 1 4.91 10.30 22.72
CA VAL A 1 6.01 9.73 21.92
C VAL A 1 6.68 10.81 21.08
N GLN A 2 5.95 11.46 20.14
CA GLN A 2 6.56 12.48 19.25
C GLN A 2 7.21 13.67 19.99
N GLN A 3 6.69 14.07 21.14
CA GLN A 3 7.31 15.09 22.00
C GLN A 3 8.60 14.63 22.66
N ALA A 4 8.74 13.32 22.89
CA ALA A 4 9.97 12.74 23.44
C ALA A 4 11.02 12.45 22.36
N ASN A 5 10.65 12.46 21.08
CA ASN A 5 11.52 12.33 19.95
C ASN A 5 11.64 13.70 19.26
N ASP A 6 12.74 14.38 19.45
CA ASP A 6 12.94 15.75 18.92
C ASP A 6 12.86 15.82 17.39
N ASP A 7 13.07 14.69 16.71
CA ASP A 7 13.05 14.57 15.25
C ASP A 7 11.62 14.40 14.62
N GLY A 8 10.59 14.28 15.44
CA GLY A 8 9.21 14.12 14.94
C GLY A 8 8.74 12.68 14.70
N SER A 9 9.58 11.68 14.95
CA SER A 9 9.25 10.27 14.77
C SER A 9 8.25 9.72 15.80
N ILE A 10 7.51 8.69 15.39
CA ILE A 10 6.56 7.94 16.25
C ILE A 10 6.75 6.43 16.00
N CYS A 11 7.96 5.98 15.85
CA CYS A 11 8.20 4.57 15.54
C CYS A 11 7.90 3.67 16.74
N GLY A 12 7.15 2.61 16.51
CA GLY A 12 6.71 1.65 17.51
C GLY A 12 7.63 0.43 17.69
N PHE A 13 8.91 0.53 17.30
CA PHE A 13 9.88 -0.57 17.41
C PHE A 13 11.18 -0.11 18.07
N PRO A 14 11.93 -1.01 18.72
CA PRO A 14 13.16 -0.65 19.44
C PRO A 14 14.25 -0.17 18.48
N ASN A 15 15.12 0.72 19.00
CA ASN A 15 16.26 1.28 18.25
C ASN A 15 15.88 2.02 16.95
N SER A 16 14.69 2.60 16.88
CA SER A 16 14.19 3.33 15.69
C SER A 16 15.09 4.51 15.29
N LYS A 17 15.80 5.15 16.22
CA LYS A 17 16.79 6.21 15.91
C LYS A 17 17.94 5.64 15.09
N LYS A 18 18.51 4.50 15.50
CA LYS A 18 19.57 3.83 14.74
C LYS A 18 19.08 3.39 13.35
N PHE A 19 17.87 2.88 13.24
CA PHE A 19 17.24 2.55 11.95
C PHE A 19 17.26 3.76 11.00
N ALA A 20 16.79 4.91 11.47
CA ALA A 20 16.74 6.12 10.66
C ALA A 20 18.14 6.66 10.30
N GLU A 21 19.07 6.65 11.25
CA GLU A 21 20.46 7.06 11.04
C GLU A 21 21.17 6.22 9.97
N GLU A 22 20.99 4.90 10.00
CA GLU A 22 21.59 4.01 9.00
C GLU A 22 20.99 4.23 7.61
N ILE A 23 19.69 4.45 7.50
CA ILE A 23 19.06 4.77 6.21
C ILE A 23 19.60 6.10 5.66
N ARG A 24 19.68 7.15 6.49
CA ARG A 24 20.26 8.45 6.08
C ARG A 24 21.70 8.34 5.54
N LYS A 25 22.47 7.36 6.03
CA LYS A 25 23.81 7.04 5.54
C LYS A 25 23.81 6.19 4.25
N GLY A 26 22.66 5.75 3.77
CA GLY A 26 22.53 4.86 2.62
C GLY A 26 22.60 3.36 2.96
N ASN A 27 22.68 2.99 4.24
CA ASN A 27 22.72 1.59 4.69
C ASN A 27 21.31 0.98 4.74
N VAL A 28 20.63 0.93 3.60
CA VAL A 28 19.23 0.49 3.50
C VAL A 28 19.02 -0.98 3.87
N GLY A 29 20.06 -1.80 3.88
CA GLY A 29 19.98 -3.18 4.35
C GLY A 29 19.57 -3.34 5.81
N ILE A 30 19.60 -2.25 6.60
CA ILE A 30 19.14 -2.23 7.99
C ILE A 30 17.66 -2.62 8.13
N VAL A 31 16.82 -2.40 7.12
CA VAL A 31 15.38 -2.71 7.17
C VAL A 31 15.12 -4.19 7.49
N TRP A 32 15.98 -5.09 7.02
CA TRP A 32 15.86 -6.54 7.25
C TRP A 32 16.09 -6.97 8.71
N ASN A 33 16.68 -6.10 9.53
CA ASN A 33 16.88 -6.36 10.97
C ASN A 33 15.64 -6.02 11.81
N TYR A 34 14.60 -5.41 11.21
CA TYR A 34 13.42 -4.91 11.89
C TYR A 34 12.11 -5.51 11.36
N TRP A 35 12.22 -6.66 10.71
CA TRP A 35 11.12 -7.33 10.03
C TRP A 35 10.47 -6.39 8.99
N VAL A 36 9.38 -5.70 9.34
CA VAL A 36 8.61 -4.85 8.41
C VAL A 36 8.45 -3.43 8.97
N ALA A 37 9.55 -2.73 9.25
CA ALA A 37 9.55 -1.44 9.93
C ALA A 37 8.68 -0.38 9.22
N TRP A 38 8.83 -0.21 7.90
CA TRP A 38 8.02 0.74 7.14
C TRP A 38 6.53 0.37 7.12
N TYR A 39 6.20 -0.91 7.09
CA TYR A 39 4.81 -1.36 7.18
C TYR A 39 4.19 -1.03 8.56
N ASN A 40 4.94 -1.23 9.63
CA ASN A 40 4.51 -0.84 10.98
C ASN A 40 4.25 0.67 11.07
N MET A 41 5.17 1.47 10.54
CA MET A 41 5.01 2.94 10.49
C MET A 41 3.81 3.34 9.63
N HIS A 42 3.60 2.69 8.48
CA HIS A 42 2.45 2.94 7.62
C HIS A 42 1.12 2.87 8.39
N LYS A 43 0.94 1.90 9.28
CA LYS A 43 -0.29 1.80 10.09
C LYS A 43 -0.47 3.00 11.02
N THR A 44 0.62 3.52 11.58
CA THR A 44 0.58 4.75 12.39
C THR A 44 0.24 5.98 11.55
N TYR A 45 0.84 6.12 10.37
CA TYR A 45 0.49 7.18 9.42
C TYR A 45 -0.99 7.12 9.03
N ALA A 46 -1.48 5.95 8.62
CA ALA A 46 -2.87 5.77 8.21
C ALA A 46 -3.85 6.09 9.35
N GLY A 47 -3.59 5.61 10.57
CA GLY A 47 -4.42 5.91 11.72
C GLY A 47 -4.48 7.39 12.09
N LEU A 48 -3.35 8.11 11.99
CA LEU A 48 -3.31 9.55 12.22
C LEU A 48 -4.08 10.33 11.14
N ARG A 49 -3.91 9.93 9.85
CA ARG A 49 -4.69 10.47 8.74
C ARG A 49 -6.19 10.29 8.97
N ASP A 50 -6.62 9.10 9.32
CA ASP A 50 -8.02 8.76 9.50
C ASP A 50 -8.62 9.47 10.73
N ALA A 51 -7.86 9.59 11.81
CA ALA A 51 -8.28 10.36 12.99
C ALA A 51 -8.53 11.84 12.65
N TRP A 52 -7.78 12.42 11.70
CA TRP A 52 -8.09 13.75 11.18
C TRP A 52 -9.24 13.72 10.20
N LEU A 53 -9.19 12.85 9.19
CA LEU A 53 -10.15 12.87 8.07
C LEU A 53 -11.58 12.58 8.54
N TYR A 54 -11.76 11.57 9.35
CA TYR A 54 -13.07 11.12 9.86
C TYR A 54 -13.39 11.70 11.23
N GLY A 55 -12.42 11.75 12.13
CA GLY A 55 -12.56 12.23 13.50
C GLY A 55 -12.38 13.74 13.67
N LYS A 56 -12.04 14.48 12.61
CA LYS A 56 -11.77 15.93 12.61
C LYS A 56 -10.73 16.37 13.64
N ASN A 57 -9.79 15.50 13.95
CA ASN A 57 -8.77 15.72 14.98
C ASN A 57 -7.57 16.49 14.41
N GLU A 58 -7.55 17.80 14.61
CA GLU A 58 -6.46 18.68 14.12
C GLU A 58 -5.11 18.37 14.77
N LYS A 59 -5.08 17.81 15.98
CA LYS A 59 -3.83 17.37 16.60
C LYS A 59 -3.26 16.17 15.85
N ALA A 60 -4.10 15.23 15.41
CA ALA A 60 -3.67 14.09 14.61
C ALA A 60 -3.05 14.54 13.28
N LYS A 61 -3.66 15.53 12.59
CA LYS A 61 -3.09 16.13 11.37
C LYS A 61 -1.69 16.69 11.60
N LYS A 62 -1.51 17.48 12.66
CA LYS A 62 -0.19 18.09 12.99
C LYS A 62 0.86 17.02 13.27
N ILE A 63 0.49 15.97 13.99
CA ILE A 63 1.37 14.85 14.30
C ILE A 63 1.72 14.06 13.02
N PHE A 64 0.72 13.80 12.17
CA PHE A 64 0.88 13.13 10.88
C PHE A 64 1.88 13.87 9.98
N LEU A 65 1.68 15.17 9.77
CA LEU A 65 2.55 15.94 8.88
C LEU A 65 3.99 16.02 9.42
N LYS A 66 4.17 16.19 10.73
CA LYS A 66 5.51 16.18 11.33
C LYS A 66 6.18 14.81 11.16
N PHE A 67 5.43 13.74 11.26
CA PHE A 67 5.95 12.39 11.01
C PHE A 67 6.26 12.16 9.51
N CYS A 68 5.46 12.72 8.60
CA CYS A 68 5.76 12.73 7.17
C CYS A 68 7.08 13.46 6.87
N ASP A 69 7.32 14.62 7.50
CA ASP A 69 8.57 15.36 7.34
C ASP A 69 9.78 14.54 7.79
N TRP A 70 9.65 13.81 8.90
CA TRP A 70 10.69 12.90 9.36
C TRP A 70 10.99 11.81 8.32
N GLY A 71 9.98 11.19 7.75
CA GLY A 71 10.19 10.13 6.75
C GLY A 71 10.79 10.67 5.44
N VAL A 72 10.40 11.89 5.00
CA VAL A 72 11.05 12.59 3.88
C VAL A 72 12.54 12.77 4.15
N ASP A 73 12.89 13.25 5.34
CA ASP A 73 14.28 13.46 5.74
C ASP A 73 15.08 12.15 5.76
N VAL A 74 14.51 11.08 6.33
CA VAL A 74 15.18 9.77 6.43
C VAL A 74 15.61 9.21 5.07
N ILE A 75 14.81 9.43 4.02
CA ILE A 75 15.10 8.91 2.68
C ILE A 75 15.73 9.95 1.74
N SER A 76 15.97 11.17 2.21
CA SER A 76 16.38 12.30 1.36
C SER A 76 17.68 12.06 0.59
N ASN A 77 18.63 11.36 1.19
CA ASN A 77 19.95 11.08 0.62
C ASN A 77 20.02 9.80 -0.20
N LEU A 78 18.93 9.02 -0.28
CA LEU A 78 18.94 7.76 -1.02
C LEU A 78 18.83 8.02 -2.52
N ASP A 79 19.66 7.35 -3.30
CA ASP A 79 19.47 7.24 -4.73
C ASP A 79 18.33 6.25 -5.08
N ASP A 80 17.96 6.18 -6.36
CA ASP A 80 16.88 5.30 -6.83
C ASP A 80 17.16 3.82 -6.55
N ARG A 81 18.41 3.38 -6.70
CA ARG A 81 18.81 1.99 -6.45
C ARG A 81 18.71 1.62 -4.97
N GLN A 82 19.11 2.54 -4.10
CA GLN A 82 18.97 2.36 -2.65
C GLN A 82 17.49 2.33 -2.25
N MET A 83 16.68 3.21 -2.82
CA MET A 83 15.22 3.18 -2.60
C MET A 83 14.64 1.82 -2.99
N GLU A 84 14.85 1.35 -4.22
CA GLU A 84 14.31 0.07 -4.68
C GLU A 84 14.74 -1.09 -3.77
N ARG A 85 16.03 -1.15 -3.40
CA ARG A 85 16.52 -2.17 -2.48
C ARG A 85 15.87 -2.10 -1.09
N MET A 86 15.57 -0.91 -0.59
CA MET A 86 14.83 -0.72 0.66
C MET A 86 13.39 -1.24 0.54
N LEU A 87 12.76 -1.00 -0.60
CA LEU A 87 11.36 -1.36 -0.89
C LEU A 87 11.15 -2.84 -1.20
N ASP A 88 12.22 -3.63 -1.34
CA ASP A 88 12.12 -5.10 -1.35
C ASP A 88 11.62 -5.64 0.00
N ASN A 89 11.83 -4.92 1.09
CA ASN A 89 11.17 -5.17 2.38
C ASN A 89 9.78 -4.53 2.40
N GLU A 90 8.85 -5.10 3.14
CA GLU A 90 7.47 -4.64 3.19
C GLU A 90 7.33 -3.22 3.75
N PHE A 91 6.64 -2.36 3.03
CA PHE A 91 6.42 -0.96 3.41
C PHE A 91 4.95 -0.54 3.44
N GLY A 92 4.02 -1.46 3.21
CA GLY A 92 2.59 -1.18 3.19
C GLY A 92 2.21 -0.15 2.12
N GLY A 93 1.30 0.75 2.46
CA GLY A 93 0.83 1.84 1.60
C GLY A 93 1.53 3.18 1.88
N MET A 94 2.86 3.20 2.01
CA MET A 94 3.59 4.45 2.22
C MET A 94 3.37 5.45 1.08
N ASN A 95 3.23 4.99 -0.16
CA ASN A 95 2.86 5.84 -1.29
C ASN A 95 1.46 6.47 -1.13
N GLU A 96 0.48 5.73 -0.62
CA GLU A 96 -0.88 6.24 -0.33
C GLU A 96 -0.83 7.38 0.70
N VAL A 97 -0.17 7.17 1.83
CA VAL A 97 -0.17 8.18 2.91
C VAL A 97 0.62 9.44 2.54
N TYR A 98 1.66 9.34 1.74
CA TYR A 98 2.35 10.52 1.22
C TYR A 98 1.55 11.25 0.14
N ALA A 99 0.78 10.55 -0.68
CA ALA A 99 -0.19 11.18 -1.59
C ALA A 99 -1.24 11.98 -0.81
N ASP A 100 -1.74 11.43 0.31
CA ASP A 100 -2.65 12.14 1.19
C ASP A 100 -2.00 13.37 1.87
N ALA A 101 -0.74 13.26 2.28
CA ALA A 101 0.00 14.42 2.82
C ALA A 101 0.15 15.54 1.77
N TRP A 102 0.38 15.18 0.51
CA TRP A 102 0.35 16.13 -0.59
C TRP A 102 -1.03 16.77 -0.77
N GLN A 103 -2.11 15.99 -0.77
CA GLN A 103 -3.47 16.54 -0.83
C GLN A 103 -3.74 17.55 0.29
N MET A 104 -3.32 17.24 1.51
CA MET A 104 -3.56 18.10 2.68
C MET A 104 -2.82 19.43 2.61
N THR A 105 -1.68 19.50 1.93
CA THR A 105 -0.74 20.63 2.05
C THR A 105 -0.42 21.31 0.73
N GLY A 106 -0.59 20.63 -0.40
CA GLY A 106 -0.09 21.07 -1.71
C GLY A 106 1.45 21.06 -1.83
N ASN A 107 2.18 20.55 -0.83
CA ASN A 107 3.63 20.58 -0.84
C ASN A 107 4.21 19.46 -1.72
N PRO A 108 4.93 19.79 -2.82
CA PRO A 108 5.42 18.82 -3.79
C PRO A 108 6.38 17.77 -3.21
N LYS A 109 7.07 18.07 -2.11
CA LYS A 109 7.95 17.08 -1.46
C LYS A 109 7.24 15.78 -1.09
N TYR A 110 5.95 15.85 -0.72
CA TYR A 110 5.17 14.66 -0.38
C TYR A 110 4.76 13.88 -1.63
N LEU A 111 4.44 14.58 -2.73
CA LEU A 111 4.19 13.93 -4.02
C LEU A 111 5.42 13.18 -4.53
N ASP A 112 6.58 13.84 -4.48
CA ASP A 112 7.85 13.22 -4.87
C ASP A 112 8.17 11.99 -3.98
N THR A 113 7.90 12.10 -2.69
CA THR A 113 8.07 10.99 -1.76
C THR A 113 7.10 9.83 -2.05
N ALA A 114 5.84 10.13 -2.36
CA ALA A 114 4.87 9.11 -2.77
C ALA A 114 5.35 8.35 -4.03
N LYS A 115 5.87 9.07 -5.02
CA LYS A 115 6.46 8.48 -6.23
C LYS A 115 7.66 7.59 -5.90
N ARG A 116 8.53 8.02 -5.00
CA ARG A 116 9.68 7.21 -4.55
C ARG A 116 9.27 5.92 -3.84
N PHE A 117 8.14 5.90 -3.13
CA PHE A 117 7.56 4.70 -2.51
C PHE A 117 6.71 3.85 -3.48
N SER A 118 6.74 4.10 -4.78
CA SER A 118 5.94 3.32 -5.75
C SER A 118 6.52 1.95 -6.08
N HIS A 119 7.79 1.65 -5.74
CA HIS A 119 8.47 0.38 -6.00
C HIS A 119 8.44 0.01 -7.49
N LYS A 120 9.41 0.52 -8.26
CA LYS A 120 9.48 0.40 -9.72
C LYS A 120 9.39 -1.04 -10.24
N GLN A 121 9.93 -2.02 -9.49
CA GLN A 121 9.86 -3.42 -9.87
C GLN A 121 8.42 -3.89 -10.13
N ILE A 122 7.45 -3.40 -9.35
CA ILE A 122 6.02 -3.70 -9.52
C ILE A 122 5.36 -2.67 -10.43
N PHE A 123 5.58 -1.39 -10.14
CA PHE A 123 4.96 -0.29 -10.86
C PHE A 123 5.23 -0.35 -12.37
N ASP A 124 6.50 -0.47 -12.78
CA ASP A 124 6.89 -0.51 -14.20
C ASP A 124 6.38 -1.76 -14.94
N SER A 125 6.21 -2.88 -14.23
CA SER A 125 5.60 -4.07 -14.82
C SER A 125 4.10 -3.86 -15.04
N MET A 126 3.41 -3.30 -14.04
CA MET A 126 1.98 -3.03 -14.13
C MET A 126 1.65 -1.97 -15.20
N THR A 127 2.45 -0.90 -15.34
CA THR A 127 2.28 0.11 -16.39
C THR A 127 2.44 -0.46 -17.78
N ARG A 128 3.29 -1.45 -17.97
CA ARG A 128 3.47 -2.18 -19.22
C ARG A 128 2.49 -3.33 -19.43
N ARG A 129 1.54 -3.51 -18.51
CA ARG A 129 0.57 -4.61 -18.48
C ARG A 129 1.26 -6.00 -18.50
N ILE A 130 2.34 -6.13 -17.72
CA ILE A 130 3.08 -7.38 -17.54
C ILE A 130 2.79 -7.89 -16.12
N ASP A 131 2.17 -9.07 -16.04
CA ASP A 131 1.94 -9.75 -14.77
C ASP A 131 3.24 -10.42 -14.26
N ASN A 132 3.77 -9.90 -13.16
CA ASN A 132 4.94 -10.44 -12.48
C ASN A 132 4.65 -10.83 -11.03
N LEU A 133 3.39 -11.19 -10.72
CA LEU A 133 2.95 -11.44 -9.35
C LEU A 133 3.14 -12.88 -8.87
N ASP A 134 3.50 -13.82 -9.74
CA ASP A 134 3.69 -15.22 -9.37
C ASP A 134 4.60 -15.36 -8.15
N ASN A 135 4.12 -16.09 -7.16
CA ASN A 135 4.81 -16.38 -5.90
C ASN A 135 5.24 -15.14 -5.09
N LYS A 136 4.73 -13.95 -5.39
CA LYS A 136 4.95 -12.78 -4.54
C LYS A 136 3.97 -12.79 -3.36
N HIS A 137 4.45 -12.31 -2.22
CA HIS A 137 3.62 -12.12 -1.03
C HIS A 137 2.47 -11.15 -1.34
N ALA A 138 1.23 -11.64 -1.33
CA ALA A 138 0.08 -10.93 -1.88
C ALA A 138 -0.26 -9.65 -1.11
N ASN A 139 -0.28 -9.75 0.24
CA ASN A 139 -0.60 -8.60 1.08
C ASN A 139 0.45 -7.48 1.01
N THR A 140 1.67 -7.79 0.58
CA THR A 140 2.72 -6.79 0.31
C THR A 140 2.42 -5.98 -0.96
N GLN A 141 1.79 -6.58 -1.97
CA GLN A 141 1.55 -5.91 -3.25
C GLN A 141 0.26 -5.08 -3.26
N GLY A 142 -0.81 -5.55 -2.60
CA GLY A 142 -2.11 -4.86 -2.58
C GLY A 142 -2.03 -3.39 -2.17
N PRO A 143 -1.38 -3.03 -1.04
CA PRO A 143 -1.24 -1.64 -0.61
C PRO A 143 -0.50 -0.74 -1.60
N LYS A 144 0.45 -1.28 -2.39
CA LYS A 144 1.14 -0.53 -3.43
C LYS A 144 0.17 -0.07 -4.51
N ALA A 145 -0.70 -0.99 -4.97
CA ALA A 145 -1.71 -0.71 -5.97
C ALA A 145 -2.77 0.29 -5.47
N VAL A 146 -3.15 0.23 -4.18
CA VAL A 146 -3.98 1.25 -3.54
C VAL A 146 -3.31 2.63 -3.63
N GLY A 147 -2.01 2.70 -3.38
CA GLY A 147 -1.24 3.93 -3.55
C GLY A 147 -1.17 4.41 -5.01
N TYR A 148 -1.04 3.51 -6.00
CA TYR A 148 -1.11 3.89 -7.42
C TYR A 148 -2.47 4.50 -7.76
N GLN A 149 -3.57 3.86 -7.35
CA GLN A 149 -4.91 4.40 -7.51
C GLN A 149 -5.04 5.78 -6.85
N ARG A 150 -4.51 5.95 -5.63
CA ARG A 150 -4.59 7.21 -4.91
C ARG A 150 -3.80 8.32 -5.62
N MET A 151 -2.64 8.01 -6.17
CA MET A 151 -1.85 8.92 -6.99
C MET A 151 -2.60 9.34 -8.25
N ALA A 152 -3.25 8.40 -8.95
CA ALA A 152 -4.09 8.71 -10.10
C ALA A 152 -5.30 9.59 -9.71
N GLU A 153 -5.97 9.30 -8.60
CA GLU A 153 -7.13 10.07 -8.12
C GLU A 153 -6.79 11.53 -7.82
N LEU A 154 -5.62 11.79 -7.24
CA LEU A 154 -5.18 13.12 -6.85
C LEU A 154 -4.50 13.92 -7.96
N ASN A 155 -3.92 13.24 -8.95
CA ASN A 155 -3.29 13.91 -10.08
C ASN A 155 -4.34 14.47 -11.05
N SER A 156 -3.99 15.57 -11.69
CA SER A 156 -4.77 16.03 -12.85
C SER A 156 -4.67 15.00 -13.97
N LYS A 157 -5.77 14.75 -14.70
CA LYS A 157 -5.79 13.90 -15.90
C LYS A 157 -4.82 14.37 -16.98
N THR A 158 -4.36 15.61 -16.90
CA THR A 158 -3.36 16.18 -17.80
C THR A 158 -1.93 16.05 -17.29
N ALA A 159 -1.74 15.55 -16.06
CA ALA A 159 -0.41 15.31 -15.51
C ALA A 159 0.30 14.20 -16.31
N PRO A 160 1.60 14.34 -16.61
CA PRO A 160 2.33 13.38 -17.46
C PRO A 160 2.29 11.94 -16.96
N ASP A 161 2.23 11.73 -15.65
CA ASP A 161 2.26 10.42 -15.00
C ASP A 161 0.88 9.91 -14.57
N TYR A 162 -0.21 10.64 -14.88
CA TYR A 162 -1.57 10.18 -14.54
C TYR A 162 -1.90 8.82 -15.16
N SER A 163 -1.60 8.67 -16.44
CA SER A 163 -1.90 7.44 -17.18
C SER A 163 -1.15 6.23 -16.62
N ASP A 164 0.11 6.40 -16.25
CA ASP A 164 0.92 5.31 -15.70
C ASP A 164 0.39 4.82 -14.37
N PHE A 165 0.04 5.71 -13.45
CA PHE A 165 -0.58 5.37 -12.18
C PHE A 165 -1.94 4.70 -12.36
N MET A 166 -2.75 5.20 -13.29
CA MET A 166 -4.06 4.63 -13.57
C MET A 166 -3.94 3.22 -14.19
N ILE A 167 -3.07 3.06 -15.19
CA ILE A 167 -2.81 1.76 -15.81
C ILE A 167 -2.30 0.75 -14.79
N ALA A 168 -1.34 1.15 -13.96
CA ALA A 168 -0.77 0.25 -12.94
C ALA A 168 -1.83 -0.22 -11.94
N ALA A 169 -2.70 0.67 -11.48
CA ALA A 169 -3.76 0.33 -10.54
C ALA A 169 -4.84 -0.56 -11.17
N GLU A 170 -5.32 -0.22 -12.37
CA GLU A 170 -6.33 -1.01 -13.10
C GLU A 170 -5.79 -2.38 -13.48
N PHE A 171 -4.58 -2.46 -14.03
CA PHE A 171 -4.01 -3.73 -14.46
C PHE A 171 -3.71 -4.65 -13.27
N PHE A 172 -3.25 -4.11 -12.14
CA PHE A 172 -3.12 -4.90 -10.91
C PHE A 172 -4.47 -5.48 -10.48
N TRP A 173 -5.52 -4.65 -10.49
CA TRP A 173 -6.87 -5.09 -10.15
C TRP A 173 -7.37 -6.19 -11.09
N GLU A 174 -7.28 -5.99 -12.40
CA GLU A 174 -7.66 -6.96 -13.44
C GLU A 174 -6.93 -8.30 -13.23
N THR A 175 -5.61 -8.23 -13.02
CA THR A 175 -4.75 -9.40 -12.83
C THR A 175 -5.16 -10.21 -11.60
N VAL A 176 -5.41 -9.54 -10.47
CA VAL A 176 -5.79 -10.24 -9.25
C VAL A 176 -7.22 -10.77 -9.32
N VAL A 177 -8.16 -9.95 -9.77
CA VAL A 177 -9.59 -10.31 -9.77
C VAL A 177 -9.92 -11.39 -10.78
N PHE A 178 -9.41 -11.29 -12.01
CA PHE A 178 -9.78 -12.21 -13.08
C PHE A 178 -8.88 -13.45 -13.19
N HIS A 179 -7.64 -13.38 -12.68
CA HIS A 179 -6.68 -14.45 -12.91
C HIS A 179 -6.14 -15.11 -11.65
N ARG A 180 -6.39 -14.51 -10.45
CA ARG A 180 -5.78 -14.97 -9.19
C ARG A 180 -6.76 -15.07 -8.01
N SER A 181 -8.04 -14.80 -8.23
CA SER A 181 -9.07 -14.88 -7.19
C SER A 181 -9.97 -16.10 -7.35
N LEU A 182 -10.39 -16.66 -6.23
CA LEU A 182 -11.45 -17.65 -6.17
C LEU A 182 -12.81 -16.99 -6.44
N SER A 183 -13.82 -17.81 -6.75
CA SER A 183 -15.18 -17.34 -7.03
C SER A 183 -15.80 -16.50 -5.92
N LEU A 184 -15.40 -16.72 -4.65
CA LEU A 184 -15.84 -15.93 -3.50
C LEU A 184 -15.17 -14.55 -3.40
N GLY A 185 -14.16 -14.24 -4.22
CA GLY A 185 -13.45 -12.96 -4.24
C GLY A 185 -12.11 -12.92 -3.49
N GLY A 186 -11.80 -13.99 -2.74
CA GLY A 186 -10.52 -14.10 -2.04
C GLY A 186 -9.38 -14.53 -2.95
N ASN A 187 -8.18 -14.15 -2.60
CA ASN A 187 -6.93 -14.48 -3.31
C ASN A 187 -5.82 -14.86 -2.31
N SER A 188 -4.74 -15.41 -2.80
CA SER A 188 -3.58 -15.93 -2.07
C SER A 188 -3.71 -17.33 -1.50
N ARG A 189 -2.55 -17.97 -1.34
CA ARG A 189 -2.34 -19.25 -0.68
C ARG A 189 -1.04 -19.17 0.10
N GLY A 190 -1.07 -19.48 1.41
CA GLY A 190 0.13 -19.33 2.25
C GLY A 190 0.75 -17.94 2.06
N GLU A 191 -0.06 -16.89 2.15
CA GLU A 191 0.30 -15.49 1.99
C GLU A 191 0.75 -15.06 0.57
N HIS A 192 0.92 -15.97 -0.39
CA HIS A 192 1.48 -15.68 -1.72
C HIS A 192 0.46 -15.81 -2.84
N PHE A 193 0.67 -15.07 -3.91
CA PHE A 193 -0.11 -15.26 -5.13
C PHE A 193 0.25 -16.60 -5.78
N PRO A 194 -0.74 -17.45 -6.16
CA PRO A 194 -0.51 -18.58 -7.03
C PRO A 194 -0.14 -18.09 -8.44
N GLU A 195 0.33 -18.98 -9.29
CA GLU A 195 0.43 -18.69 -10.72
C GLU A 195 -0.94 -18.28 -11.29
N ALA A 196 -0.93 -17.36 -12.26
CA ALA A 196 -2.16 -16.92 -12.90
C ALA A 196 -2.96 -18.10 -13.49
N GLY A 197 -4.27 -18.12 -13.26
CA GLY A 197 -5.16 -19.16 -13.75
C GLY A 197 -5.14 -20.49 -12.97
N LYS A 198 -4.30 -20.64 -11.92
CA LYS A 198 -4.20 -21.86 -11.12
C LYS A 198 -4.90 -21.79 -9.77
N CYS A 199 -5.92 -20.95 -9.64
CA CYS A 199 -6.64 -20.80 -8.37
C CYS A 199 -7.34 -22.07 -7.90
N SER A 200 -7.78 -22.95 -8.81
CA SER A 200 -8.41 -24.22 -8.48
C SER A 200 -7.53 -25.18 -7.70
N ASP A 201 -6.21 -25.06 -7.86
CA ASP A 201 -5.26 -25.99 -7.27
C ASP A 201 -5.19 -25.90 -5.74
N TYR A 202 -5.70 -24.83 -5.16
CA TYR A 202 -5.69 -24.62 -3.71
C TYR A 202 -7.06 -24.42 -3.05
N MET A 203 -8.15 -24.71 -3.76
CA MET A 203 -9.51 -24.59 -3.21
C MET A 203 -9.75 -25.40 -1.94
N HIS A 204 -9.00 -26.48 -1.75
CA HIS A 204 -9.11 -27.36 -0.58
C HIS A 204 -8.05 -27.08 0.49
N GLU A 205 -7.20 -26.10 0.29
CA GLU A 205 -6.16 -25.78 1.26
C GLU A 205 -6.67 -24.90 2.40
N ARG A 206 -6.10 -25.12 3.60
CA ARG A 206 -6.50 -24.38 4.82
C ARG A 206 -5.82 -23.02 4.97
N GLN A 207 -4.80 -22.73 4.16
CA GLN A 207 -3.93 -21.55 4.30
C GLN A 207 -4.26 -20.44 3.30
N GLY A 208 -5.49 -20.17 3.09
CA GLY A 208 -5.94 -19.07 2.25
C GLY A 208 -7.34 -19.29 1.72
N PRO A 209 -7.89 -18.30 1.09
CA PRO A 209 -7.41 -16.93 0.90
C PRO A 209 -7.45 -16.11 2.19
N GLU A 210 -6.58 -15.09 2.28
CA GLU A 210 -6.51 -14.22 3.47
C GLU A 210 -7.39 -12.98 3.35
N SER A 211 -8.09 -12.65 4.43
CA SER A 211 -8.97 -11.46 4.48
C SER A 211 -8.22 -10.13 4.33
N CYS A 212 -6.96 -10.05 4.76
CA CYS A 212 -6.13 -8.85 4.59
C CYS A 212 -5.93 -8.49 3.11
N ASN A 213 -5.67 -9.48 2.25
CA ASN A 213 -5.55 -9.26 0.81
C ASN A 213 -6.87 -8.77 0.21
N THR A 214 -7.97 -9.42 0.58
CA THR A 214 -9.30 -9.03 0.11
C THR A 214 -9.67 -7.63 0.57
N ASN A 215 -9.35 -7.25 1.81
CA ASN A 215 -9.57 -5.90 2.29
C ASN A 215 -8.79 -4.85 1.45
N ASN A 216 -7.54 -5.13 1.10
CA ASN A 216 -6.78 -4.24 0.21
C ASN A 216 -7.39 -4.19 -1.20
N MET A 217 -7.89 -5.30 -1.72
CA MET A 217 -8.59 -5.31 -3.01
C MET A 217 -9.92 -4.55 -2.96
N LEU A 218 -10.66 -4.61 -1.85
CA LEU A 218 -11.86 -3.79 -1.65
C LEU A 218 -11.53 -2.28 -1.64
N LYS A 219 -10.46 -1.87 -0.94
CA LYS A 219 -9.98 -0.47 -0.97
C LYS A 219 -9.60 -0.02 -2.37
N LEU A 220 -8.85 -0.84 -3.10
CA LEU A 220 -8.47 -0.54 -4.48
C LEU A 220 -9.70 -0.42 -5.38
N THR A 221 -10.64 -1.36 -5.25
CA THR A 221 -11.88 -1.39 -6.03
C THR A 221 -12.72 -0.13 -5.80
N GLU A 222 -12.90 0.26 -4.54
CA GLU A 222 -13.61 1.50 -4.17
C GLU A 222 -12.94 2.73 -4.79
N GLY A 223 -11.61 2.81 -4.70
CA GLY A 223 -10.85 3.91 -5.29
C GLY A 223 -10.97 4.00 -6.80
N LEU A 224 -10.87 2.87 -7.49
CA LEU A 224 -11.06 2.79 -8.95
C LEU A 224 -12.48 3.16 -9.35
N PHE A 225 -13.49 2.68 -8.59
CA PHE A 225 -14.90 3.03 -8.84
C PHE A 225 -15.17 4.53 -8.70
N ARG A 226 -14.52 5.21 -7.75
CA ARG A 226 -14.66 6.67 -7.61
C ARG A 226 -14.12 7.44 -8.83
N ILE A 227 -13.09 6.91 -9.51
CA ILE A 227 -12.50 7.55 -10.71
C ILE A 227 -13.31 7.22 -11.95
N HIS A 228 -13.59 5.94 -12.17
CA HIS A 228 -14.31 5.41 -13.33
C HIS A 228 -15.30 4.32 -12.87
N PRO A 229 -16.57 4.65 -12.63
CA PRO A 229 -17.58 3.66 -12.23
C PRO A 229 -17.75 2.57 -13.30
N LYS A 230 -17.41 1.33 -12.96
CA LYS A 230 -17.63 0.14 -13.79
C LYS A 230 -18.41 -0.90 -13.00
N VAL A 231 -19.29 -1.64 -13.67
CA VAL A 231 -20.13 -2.67 -13.03
C VAL A 231 -19.26 -3.79 -12.42
N GLU A 232 -18.15 -4.13 -13.07
CA GLU A 232 -17.21 -5.16 -12.62
C GLU A 232 -16.60 -4.83 -11.24
N TYR A 233 -16.38 -3.56 -10.94
CA TYR A 233 -15.92 -3.12 -9.62
C TYR A 233 -17.00 -3.34 -8.55
N ALA A 234 -18.24 -3.00 -8.84
CA ALA A 234 -19.35 -3.21 -7.92
C ALA A 234 -19.59 -4.70 -7.67
N ASP A 235 -19.60 -5.51 -8.72
CA ASP A 235 -19.75 -6.96 -8.63
C ASP A 235 -18.66 -7.62 -7.77
N PHE A 236 -17.41 -7.25 -8.01
CA PHE A 236 -16.31 -7.78 -7.22
C PHE A 236 -16.42 -7.35 -5.76
N TYR A 237 -16.70 -6.07 -5.52
CA TYR A 237 -16.81 -5.51 -4.17
C TYR A 237 -17.88 -6.24 -3.35
N GLU A 238 -19.09 -6.34 -3.89
CA GLU A 238 -20.21 -7.03 -3.24
C GLU A 238 -19.88 -8.50 -2.97
N ARG A 239 -19.42 -9.22 -3.99
CA ARG A 239 -19.10 -10.63 -3.89
C ARG A 239 -18.01 -10.91 -2.85
N ALA A 240 -16.92 -10.15 -2.88
CA ALA A 240 -15.81 -10.35 -1.95
C ALA A 240 -16.17 -9.93 -0.52
N LEU A 241 -16.97 -8.88 -0.35
CA LEU A 241 -17.43 -8.45 0.97
C LEU A 241 -18.33 -9.52 1.62
N TYR A 242 -19.35 -9.98 0.92
CA TYR A 242 -20.31 -10.93 1.50
C TYR A 242 -19.78 -12.35 1.57
N ASN A 243 -19.13 -12.84 0.51
CA ASN A 243 -18.76 -14.25 0.44
C ASN A 243 -17.37 -14.58 1.00
N HIS A 244 -16.53 -13.57 1.25
CA HIS A 244 -15.23 -13.76 1.88
C HIS A 244 -15.12 -13.02 3.22
N ILE A 245 -15.19 -11.68 3.24
CA ILE A 245 -14.94 -10.93 4.49
C ILE A 245 -15.97 -11.29 5.57
N LEU A 246 -17.26 -11.21 5.28
CA LEU A 246 -18.30 -11.52 6.27
C LEU A 246 -18.33 -13.00 6.64
N SER A 247 -17.99 -13.89 5.72
CA SER A 247 -17.96 -15.35 5.98
C SER A 247 -16.82 -15.78 6.90
N THR A 248 -15.85 -14.91 7.20
CA THR A 248 -14.81 -15.19 8.20
C THR A 248 -15.30 -15.07 9.65
N GLN A 249 -16.51 -14.55 9.84
CA GLN A 249 -17.13 -14.39 11.16
C GLN A 249 -18.19 -15.45 11.39
N HIS A 250 -18.14 -16.07 12.57
CA HIS A 250 -19.21 -16.94 12.99
C HIS A 250 -20.44 -16.09 13.40
N PRO A 251 -21.67 -16.42 12.92
CA PRO A 251 -22.83 -15.57 13.16
C PRO A 251 -23.28 -15.52 14.63
N GLU A 252 -22.86 -16.48 15.46
CA GLU A 252 -23.31 -16.62 16.84
C GLU A 252 -22.18 -16.40 17.88
N HIS A 253 -20.93 -16.16 17.46
CA HIS A 253 -19.78 -16.07 18.38
C HIS A 253 -18.83 -14.94 18.02
#